data_528b12fc11ce69cee601bb5e1f61c38e
#
_entry.id   528b12fc11ce69cee601bb5e1f61c38e
#
_cell.length_a   1.000
_cell.length_b   1.000
_cell.length_c   1.000
_cell.angle_alpha   90.00
_cell.angle_beta   90.00
_cell.angle_gamma   90.00
#
_symmetry.space_group_name_H-M   'P 1'
#
loop_
_entity.id
_entity.type
_entity.pdbx_description
1 polymer ?
#
loop_
_entity_poly.entity_id
_entity_poly.type
_entity_poly.pdbx_seq_one_letter_code
_entity_poly.pdbx_strand_id
1 'polypeptide(L)'
;MAGRYFEEYVPGMVIRHSLGRTITEMDNVLFSALTMNTQPLHINEDYAQKHSAFGRRIVNGIFTLGLAVGISVPELTEGTLVANLGYDNVRHPHPMYHGDTLYVETEVVEVRASRSRPDQGIVRFRHTGRNQD
;
A
#
# COMPACT_ATOMS: atom_id res chain seq x y z
N MET A 1 -12.10 8.51 -15.41
CA MET A 1 -11.08 7.49 -15.11
C MET A 1 -9.72 8.06 -15.39
N ALA A 2 -8.83 7.93 -14.45
CA ALA A 2 -7.53 8.60 -14.51
C ALA A 2 -6.35 7.62 -14.64
N GLY A 3 -6.61 6.34 -14.81
CA GLY A 3 -5.57 5.34 -15.02
C GLY A 3 -4.74 5.61 -16.28
N ARG A 4 -3.48 5.19 -16.22
CA ARG A 4 -2.54 5.36 -17.33
C ARG A 4 -2.35 4.05 -18.07
N TYR A 5 -2.18 4.15 -19.38
CA TYR A 5 -1.77 3.02 -20.19
C TYR A 5 -0.24 2.88 -20.19
N PHE A 6 0.24 1.73 -20.62
CA PHE A 6 1.67 1.40 -20.65
C PHE A 6 2.52 2.49 -21.30
N GLU A 7 2.04 3.05 -22.40
CA GLU A 7 2.75 4.06 -23.20
C GLU A 7 2.95 5.39 -22.47
N GLU A 8 2.18 5.62 -21.40
CA GLU A 8 2.23 6.87 -20.64
C GLU A 8 3.22 6.84 -19.49
N TYR A 9 3.87 5.68 -19.24
CA TYR A 9 4.84 5.55 -18.18
C TYR A 9 6.26 5.76 -18.68
N VAL A 10 7.05 6.48 -17.90
CA VAL A 10 8.47 6.74 -18.17
C VAL A 10 9.25 6.39 -16.90
N PRO A 11 10.34 5.60 -17.01
CA PRO A 11 11.18 5.31 -15.84
C PRO A 11 11.67 6.59 -15.17
N GLY A 12 11.62 6.62 -13.84
CA GLY A 12 11.97 7.80 -13.05
C GLY A 12 10.83 8.75 -12.78
N MET A 13 9.68 8.58 -13.44
CA MET A 13 8.48 9.36 -13.16
C MET A 13 8.05 9.15 -11.72
N VAL A 14 7.71 10.24 -11.02
CA VAL A 14 7.21 10.21 -9.64
C VAL A 14 5.82 10.86 -9.62
N ILE A 15 4.86 10.12 -9.06
CA ILE A 15 3.50 10.59 -8.90
C ILE A 15 3.21 10.67 -7.41
N ARG A 16 2.89 11.88 -6.94
CA ARG A 16 2.42 12.10 -5.58
C ARG A 16 0.91 12.05 -5.61
N HIS A 17 0.35 11.00 -4.99
CA HIS A 17 -1.09 10.78 -5.05
C HIS A 17 -1.83 11.83 -4.23
N SER A 18 -2.93 12.33 -4.77
CA SER A 18 -3.72 13.38 -4.14
C SER A 18 -4.53 12.87 -2.95
N LEU A 19 -4.87 11.59 -2.95
CA LEU A 19 -5.64 10.98 -1.87
C LEU A 19 -4.75 10.67 -0.68
N GLY A 20 -5.22 11.07 0.51
CA GLY A 20 -4.73 10.57 1.78
C GLY A 20 -5.88 9.90 2.51
N ARG A 21 -5.57 8.92 3.36
CA ARG A 21 -6.63 8.19 4.05
C ARG A 21 -6.24 7.93 5.50
N THR A 22 -7.08 8.38 6.43
CA THR A 22 -6.87 8.12 7.86
C THR A 22 -7.26 6.68 8.19
N ILE A 23 -6.38 5.97 8.87
CA ILE A 23 -6.59 4.60 9.29
C ILE A 23 -7.36 4.59 10.61
N THR A 24 -8.43 3.84 10.65
CA THR A 24 -9.26 3.71 11.85
C THR A 24 -8.98 2.40 12.58
N GLU A 25 -9.39 2.34 13.85
CA GLU A 25 -9.35 1.10 14.63
C GLU A 25 -10.12 -0.02 13.93
N MET A 26 -11.30 0.31 13.38
CA MET A 26 -12.12 -0.67 12.68
C MET A 26 -11.39 -1.27 11.48
N ASP A 27 -10.66 -0.47 10.72
CA ASP A 27 -9.88 -0.96 9.58
C ASP A 27 -8.92 -2.07 10.01
N ASN A 28 -8.17 -1.83 11.05
CA ASN A 28 -7.14 -2.76 11.52
C ASN A 28 -7.76 -4.03 12.11
N VAL A 29 -8.73 -3.88 12.99
CA VAL A 29 -9.36 -5.02 13.66
C VAL A 29 -10.14 -5.87 12.65
N LEU A 30 -10.91 -5.24 11.77
CA LEU A 30 -11.67 -5.94 10.74
C LEU A 30 -10.75 -6.67 9.77
N PHE A 31 -9.72 -6.01 9.27
CA PHE A 31 -8.77 -6.63 8.36
C PHE A 31 -8.06 -7.82 9.01
N SER A 32 -7.63 -7.66 10.25
CA SER A 32 -6.98 -8.76 10.99
C SER A 32 -7.93 -9.92 11.19
N ALA A 33 -9.20 -9.66 11.49
CA ALA A 33 -10.22 -10.70 11.63
C ALA A 33 -10.48 -11.42 10.31
N LEU A 34 -10.65 -10.67 9.22
CA LEU A 34 -10.95 -11.24 7.90
C LEU A 34 -9.79 -12.10 7.37
N THR A 35 -8.57 -11.79 7.75
CA THR A 35 -7.38 -12.54 7.32
C THR A 35 -6.94 -13.59 8.33
N MET A 36 -7.72 -13.81 9.38
CA MET A 36 -7.43 -14.75 10.47
C MET A 36 -6.11 -14.47 11.20
N ASN A 37 -5.67 -13.22 11.20
CA ASN A 37 -4.49 -12.80 11.93
C ASN A 37 -4.87 -12.43 13.36
N THR A 38 -4.62 -13.35 14.29
CA THR A 38 -4.96 -13.20 15.69
C THR A 38 -3.82 -12.61 16.54
N GLN A 39 -2.81 -12.03 15.91
CA GLN A 39 -1.69 -11.43 16.63
C GLN A 39 -2.21 -10.35 17.59
N PRO A 40 -2.02 -10.51 18.91
CA PRO A 40 -2.58 -9.57 19.89
C PRO A 40 -2.05 -8.14 19.73
N LEU A 41 -0.89 -7.99 19.11
CA LEU A 41 -0.34 -6.67 18.79
C LEU A 41 -1.29 -5.79 17.97
N HIS A 42 -2.19 -6.40 17.19
CA HIS A 42 -3.15 -5.69 16.36
C HIS A 42 -4.53 -5.54 16.97
N ILE A 43 -4.91 -6.45 17.86
CA ILE A 43 -6.30 -6.57 18.31
C ILE A 43 -6.50 -6.46 19.82
N ASN A 44 -5.43 -6.55 20.62
CA ASN A 44 -5.52 -6.55 22.08
C ASN A 44 -4.73 -5.37 22.65
N GLU A 45 -5.44 -4.32 23.05
CA GLU A 45 -4.80 -3.11 23.56
C GLU A 45 -4.03 -3.35 24.86
N ASP A 46 -4.59 -4.14 25.78
CA ASP A 46 -3.94 -4.45 27.06
C ASP A 46 -2.61 -5.18 26.82
N TYR A 47 -2.61 -6.14 25.91
CA TYR A 47 -1.38 -6.83 25.51
C TYR A 47 -0.37 -5.85 24.90
N ALA A 48 -0.80 -5.02 23.97
CA ALA A 48 0.08 -4.08 23.28
C ALA A 48 0.71 -3.08 24.25
N GLN A 49 -0.05 -2.61 25.23
CA GLN A 49 0.46 -1.70 26.27
C GLN A 49 1.49 -2.36 27.17
N LYS A 50 1.25 -3.60 27.58
CA LYS A 50 2.10 -4.28 28.57
C LYS A 50 3.29 -5.01 27.98
N HIS A 51 3.17 -5.51 26.74
CA HIS A 51 4.10 -6.47 26.18
C HIS A 51 4.73 -6.06 24.85
N SER A 52 4.34 -4.93 24.25
CA SER A 52 4.94 -4.48 23.01
C SER A 52 5.87 -3.28 23.23
N ALA A 53 6.82 -3.13 22.32
CA ALA A 53 7.71 -1.98 22.31
C ALA A 53 7.00 -0.67 21.93
N PHE A 54 5.78 -0.77 21.41
CA PHE A 54 5.03 0.38 20.88
C PHE A 54 4.08 1.01 21.90
N GLY A 55 3.74 0.28 22.95
CA GLY A 55 2.84 0.76 24.01
C GLY A 55 1.38 0.91 23.61
N ARG A 56 1.02 0.50 22.40
CA ARG A 56 -0.34 0.52 21.85
C ARG A 56 -0.42 -0.39 20.63
N ARG A 57 -1.64 -0.72 20.20
CA ARG A 57 -1.80 -1.55 19.01
C ARG A 57 -1.25 -0.85 17.78
N ILE A 58 -0.59 -1.61 16.91
CA ILE A 58 -0.13 -1.13 15.61
C ILE A 58 -1.01 -1.69 14.49
N VAL A 59 -1.06 -0.97 13.40
CA VAL A 59 -1.82 -1.38 12.22
C VAL A 59 -1.13 -2.56 11.55
N ASN A 60 -1.93 -3.53 11.12
CA ASN A 60 -1.45 -4.68 10.35
C ASN A 60 -0.74 -4.19 9.07
N GLY A 61 0.52 -4.59 8.90
CA GLY A 61 1.33 -4.10 7.78
C GLY A 61 0.76 -4.48 6.41
N ILE A 62 0.09 -5.62 6.30
CA ILE A 62 -0.55 -6.03 5.04
C ILE A 62 -1.73 -5.12 4.71
N PHE A 63 -2.46 -4.64 5.72
CA PHE A 63 -3.48 -3.62 5.49
C PHE A 63 -2.85 -2.34 4.93
N THR A 64 -1.76 -1.88 5.52
CA THR A 64 -1.06 -0.67 5.06
C THR A 64 -0.56 -0.84 3.62
N LEU A 65 -0.01 -2.00 3.28
CA LEU A 65 0.38 -2.31 1.91
C LEU A 65 -0.83 -2.22 0.95
N GLY A 66 -1.92 -2.88 1.30
CA GLY A 66 -3.13 -2.85 0.49
C GLY A 66 -3.70 -1.45 0.32
N LEU A 67 -3.69 -0.65 1.38
CA LEU A 67 -4.16 0.74 1.35
C LEU A 67 -3.25 1.60 0.46
N ALA A 68 -1.94 1.43 0.55
CA ALA A 68 -0.99 2.16 -0.29
C ALA A 68 -1.23 1.87 -1.77
N VAL A 69 -1.39 0.61 -2.11
CA VAL A 69 -1.73 0.20 -3.48
C VAL A 69 -3.07 0.81 -3.91
N GLY A 70 -4.09 0.73 -3.05
CA GLY A 70 -5.42 1.28 -3.33
C GLY A 70 -5.40 2.78 -3.59
N ILE A 71 -4.65 3.54 -2.80
CA ILE A 71 -4.48 4.99 -2.99
C ILE A 71 -3.87 5.30 -4.35
N SER A 72 -3.00 4.45 -4.86
CA SER A 72 -2.35 4.66 -6.16
C SER A 72 -3.26 4.39 -7.36
N VAL A 73 -4.31 3.61 -7.17
CA VAL A 73 -5.15 3.11 -8.27
C VAL A 73 -5.74 4.20 -9.16
N PRO A 74 -6.39 5.25 -8.62
CA PRO A 74 -7.05 6.22 -9.50
C PRO A 74 -6.13 6.90 -10.50
N GLU A 75 -4.88 7.14 -10.12
CA GLU A 75 -3.94 7.89 -10.94
C GLU A 75 -3.01 6.99 -11.76
N LEU A 76 -2.94 5.70 -11.45
CA LEU A 76 -2.06 4.76 -12.15
C LEU A 76 -2.82 3.74 -13.00
N THR A 77 -3.70 2.97 -12.38
CA THR A 77 -4.14 1.70 -12.96
C THR A 77 -5.63 1.58 -13.16
N GLU A 78 -6.41 2.56 -12.73
CA GLU A 78 -7.87 2.46 -12.82
C GLU A 78 -8.33 2.35 -14.28
N GLY A 79 -8.94 1.22 -14.60
CA GLY A 79 -9.45 0.94 -15.93
C GLY A 79 -8.40 0.50 -16.96
N THR A 80 -7.13 0.44 -16.59
CA THR A 80 -6.03 0.10 -17.51
C THR A 80 -5.24 -1.12 -17.10
N LEU A 81 -5.38 -1.57 -15.85
CA LEU A 81 -4.66 -2.73 -15.33
C LEU A 81 -5.21 -4.03 -15.91
N VAL A 82 -4.31 -4.90 -16.35
CA VAL A 82 -4.66 -6.27 -16.71
C VAL A 82 -4.56 -7.18 -15.47
N ALA A 83 -3.42 -7.15 -14.79
CA ALA A 83 -3.19 -7.97 -13.60
C ALA A 83 -2.03 -7.44 -12.79
N ASN A 84 -2.06 -7.72 -11.49
CA ASN A 84 -0.94 -7.52 -10.60
C ASN A 84 -0.11 -8.82 -10.56
N LEU A 85 1.18 -8.72 -10.84
CA LEU A 85 2.06 -9.88 -10.91
C LEU A 85 2.74 -10.20 -9.58
N GLY A 86 2.85 -9.24 -8.67
CA GLY A 86 3.50 -9.50 -7.40
C GLY A 86 4.11 -8.27 -6.75
N TYR A 87 4.78 -8.52 -5.63
CA TYR A 87 5.45 -7.52 -4.83
C TYR A 87 6.84 -7.99 -4.45
N ASP A 88 7.78 -7.05 -4.43
CA ASP A 88 9.15 -7.27 -3.95
C ASP A 88 9.48 -6.25 -2.87
N ASN A 89 10.44 -6.58 -2.01
CA ASN A 89 11.03 -5.63 -1.06
C ASN A 89 9.99 -4.87 -0.23
N VAL A 90 8.97 -5.56 0.25
CA VAL A 90 7.97 -4.97 1.13
C VAL A 90 8.60 -4.77 2.51
N ARG A 91 8.64 -3.54 3.00
CA ARG A 91 9.24 -3.17 4.27
C ARG A 91 8.30 -2.28 5.07
N HIS A 92 8.33 -2.46 6.38
CA HIS A 92 7.58 -1.66 7.34
C HIS A 92 8.56 -1.04 8.34
N PRO A 93 9.32 0.00 7.95
CA PRO A 93 10.37 0.55 8.81
C PRO A 93 9.82 1.28 10.04
N HIS A 94 8.60 1.76 9.97
CA HIS A 94 7.92 2.44 11.07
C HIS A 94 6.49 1.94 11.19
N PRO A 95 5.97 1.80 12.42
CA PRO A 95 4.59 1.37 12.61
C PRO A 95 3.61 2.48 12.22
N MET A 96 2.43 2.08 11.76
CA MET A 96 1.28 2.95 11.64
C MET A 96 0.34 2.70 12.80
N TYR A 97 -0.30 3.75 13.28
CA TYR A 97 -1.23 3.69 14.40
C TYR A 97 -2.63 4.11 13.96
N HIS A 98 -3.63 3.68 14.71
CA HIS A 98 -5.00 4.18 14.51
C HIS A 98 -5.00 5.72 14.62
N GLY A 99 -5.62 6.39 13.67
CA GLY A 99 -5.62 7.85 13.60
C GLY A 99 -4.54 8.44 12.69
N ASP A 100 -3.54 7.66 12.31
CA ASP A 100 -2.57 8.10 11.32
C ASP A 100 -3.21 8.20 9.94
N THR A 101 -2.81 9.19 9.16
CA THR A 101 -3.23 9.34 7.77
C THR A 101 -2.11 8.89 6.86
N LEU A 102 -2.42 7.95 5.97
CA LEU A 102 -1.46 7.45 4.99
C LEU A 102 -1.52 8.30 3.72
N TYR A 103 -0.37 8.79 3.31
CA TYR A 103 -0.13 9.42 2.02
C TYR A 103 0.86 8.58 1.23
N VAL A 104 0.73 8.55 -0.09
CA VAL A 104 1.53 7.67 -0.94
C VAL A 104 2.08 8.44 -2.13
N GLU A 105 3.34 8.15 -2.46
CA GLU A 105 3.90 8.50 -3.75
C GLU A 105 4.39 7.24 -4.46
N THR A 106 4.40 7.27 -5.77
CA THR A 106 4.82 6.14 -6.59
C THR A 106 5.89 6.59 -7.58
N GLU A 107 6.99 5.86 -7.61
CA GLU A 107 8.03 6.00 -8.62
C GLU A 107 7.91 4.89 -9.64
N VAL A 108 8.00 5.21 -10.92
CA VAL A 108 8.10 4.24 -12.00
C VAL A 108 9.56 3.79 -12.10
N VAL A 109 9.81 2.54 -11.73
CA VAL A 109 11.17 1.99 -11.66
C VAL A 109 11.58 1.37 -12.98
N GLU A 110 10.69 0.62 -13.60
CA GLU A 110 10.96 -0.12 -14.83
C GLU A 110 9.74 -0.16 -15.72
N VAL A 111 9.95 -0.02 -17.02
CA VAL A 111 8.92 -0.15 -18.06
C VAL A 111 9.49 -1.05 -19.15
N ARG A 112 8.82 -2.17 -19.44
CA ARG A 112 9.25 -3.07 -20.50
C ARG A 112 8.08 -3.74 -21.19
N ALA A 113 8.23 -4.03 -22.48
CA ALA A 113 7.23 -4.78 -23.22
C ALA A 113 7.16 -6.22 -22.71
N SER A 114 5.96 -6.79 -22.70
CA SER A 114 5.78 -8.21 -22.37
C SER A 114 6.41 -9.08 -23.47
N ARG A 115 7.13 -10.11 -23.07
CA ARG A 115 7.74 -11.07 -24.01
C ARG A 115 6.71 -12.03 -24.60
N SER A 116 5.67 -12.34 -23.82
CA SER A 116 4.67 -13.34 -24.20
C SER A 116 3.41 -12.74 -24.80
N ARG A 117 3.17 -11.45 -24.56
CA ARG A 117 1.94 -10.76 -24.99
C ARG A 117 2.30 -9.42 -25.62
N PRO A 118 2.34 -9.34 -26.96
CA PRO A 118 2.86 -8.15 -27.66
C PRO A 118 1.99 -6.90 -27.50
N ASP A 119 0.73 -7.06 -27.08
CA ASP A 119 -0.21 -5.97 -26.81
C ASP A 119 -0.20 -5.47 -25.36
N GLN A 120 0.73 -5.98 -24.55
CA GLN A 120 0.82 -5.64 -23.13
C GLN A 120 2.24 -5.25 -22.74
N GLY A 121 2.33 -4.47 -21.67
CA GLY A 121 3.59 -4.09 -21.07
C GLY A 121 3.61 -4.39 -19.58
N ILE A 122 4.81 -4.43 -19.03
CA ILE A 122 5.04 -4.63 -17.59
C ILE A 122 5.64 -3.36 -17.04
N VAL A 123 5.05 -2.85 -15.95
CA VAL A 123 5.53 -1.68 -15.25
C VAL A 123 5.84 -2.06 -13.80
N ARG A 124 7.01 -1.68 -13.33
CA ARG A 124 7.43 -1.88 -11.96
C ARG A 124 7.37 -0.54 -11.22
N PHE A 125 6.63 -0.53 -10.12
CA PHE A 125 6.47 0.64 -9.28
C PHE A 125 7.18 0.48 -7.94
N ARG A 126 7.62 1.60 -7.39
CA ARG A 126 7.98 1.69 -5.97
C ARG A 126 6.98 2.61 -5.29
N HIS A 127 6.18 2.05 -4.41
CA HIS A 127 5.28 2.84 -3.57
C HIS A 127 5.97 3.20 -2.25
N THR A 128 5.92 4.46 -1.88
CA THR A 128 6.40 4.93 -0.59
C THR A 128 5.22 5.53 0.16
N GLY A 129 4.88 4.91 1.29
CA GLY A 129 3.85 5.41 2.19
C GLY A 129 4.48 6.20 3.34
N ARG A 130 3.82 7.25 3.73
CA ARG A 130 4.22 8.04 4.92
C ARG A 130 2.99 8.52 5.66
N ASN A 131 3.15 8.75 6.96
CA ASN A 131 2.07 9.34 7.76
C ASN A 131 2.04 10.86 7.60
N GLN A 132 1.24 11.54 8.43
CA GLN A 132 1.03 12.99 8.39
C GLN A 132 2.25 13.80 8.82
N ASP A 133 3.23 13.18 9.43
CA ASP A 133 4.43 13.88 10.01
C ASP A 133 5.67 13.92 9.04
#